data_de4a516f07bf1049f4ececd12654d437
#
_entry.id   de4a516f07bf1049f4ececd12654d437
#
_cell.length_a   1.000
_cell.length_b   1.000
_cell.length_c   1.000
_cell.angle_alpha   90.00
_cell.angle_beta   90.00
_cell.angle_gamma   90.00
#
_symmetry.space_group_name_H-M   'P 1'
#
loop_
_entity.id
_entity.type
_entity.pdbx_description
1 polymer ?
#
loop_
_entity_poly.entity_id
_entity_poly.type
_entity_poly.pdbx_seq_one_letter_code
_entity_poly.pdbx_strand_id
1 'polypeptide(L)'
;AFEKAGAKVAVITAKEKLRKLLGKNLSKAICFSSEKADKANLKDNRIENVLDLVKKPLPEVYSSDLSEFIFAAAVEIIKKEKIDLMYLSTTDFIQHKAAPGDKMANDFYHMVDGYLSKLYDLGCEISFTADHGMKGKTNKDGSLNLIYMQDEVDKKFGKDECNVVCTITDPYVVHHGSFGSFVTIYVKDKSKINEVINYIKTINGVEMVINKEESIKKLKQPQDRIGDIVVTSNEKFAIGKKESDHDLTKLKEPLRTHGGLGETDIPIFISRKIDDSYKSKGVLKNYDIFDLALNYG
;
A
#
# COMPACT_ATOMS: atom_id res chain seq x y z
N ALA A 1 -14.81 -2.65 -17.01
CA ALA A 1 -16.21 -2.21 -16.98
C ALA A 1 -16.36 -0.85 -17.65
N PHE A 2 -15.79 0.25 -17.14
CA PHE A 2 -15.97 1.63 -17.60
C PHE A 2 -15.62 1.84 -19.08
N GLU A 3 -14.43 1.41 -19.53
CA GLU A 3 -14.03 1.50 -20.93
C GLU A 3 -15.00 0.76 -21.87
N LYS A 4 -15.52 -0.42 -21.44
CA LYS A 4 -16.53 -1.16 -22.19
C LYS A 4 -17.88 -0.46 -22.24
N ALA A 5 -18.18 0.38 -21.26
CA ALA A 5 -19.38 1.23 -21.23
C ALA A 5 -19.19 2.55 -22.02
N GLY A 6 -18.03 2.75 -22.66
CA GLY A 6 -17.74 3.93 -23.49
C GLY A 6 -17.04 5.07 -22.76
N ALA A 7 -16.75 4.94 -21.47
CA ALA A 7 -16.05 5.98 -20.73
C ALA A 7 -14.59 6.12 -21.18
N LYS A 8 -14.10 7.35 -21.26
CA LYS A 8 -12.68 7.67 -21.41
C LYS A 8 -11.99 7.52 -20.07
N VAL A 9 -11.07 6.57 -19.99
CA VAL A 9 -10.38 6.19 -18.76
C VAL A 9 -8.90 6.58 -18.82
N ALA A 10 -8.36 7.09 -17.74
CA ALA A 10 -6.92 7.26 -17.54
C ALA A 10 -6.48 6.57 -16.24
N VAL A 11 -5.34 5.88 -16.30
CA VAL A 11 -4.68 5.22 -15.15
C VAL A 11 -3.25 5.68 -15.09
N ILE A 12 -2.89 6.39 -14.03
CA ILE A 12 -1.53 6.90 -13.81
C ILE A 12 -1.04 6.37 -12.48
N THR A 13 0.07 5.63 -12.51
CA THR A 13 0.64 5.00 -11.31
C THR A 13 2.06 5.47 -11.06
N ALA A 14 2.51 5.40 -9.81
CA ALA A 14 3.91 5.62 -9.51
C ALA A 14 4.77 4.51 -10.10
N LYS A 15 4.39 3.27 -9.87
CA LYS A 15 5.19 2.07 -10.19
C LYS A 15 4.72 1.35 -11.45
N GLU A 16 5.68 0.96 -12.28
CA GLU A 16 5.43 0.24 -13.53
C GLU A 16 4.78 -1.14 -13.31
N LYS A 17 5.12 -1.82 -12.22
CA LYS A 17 4.49 -3.11 -11.87
C LYS A 17 2.98 -2.95 -11.68
N LEU A 18 2.56 -1.92 -10.94
CA LEU A 18 1.13 -1.66 -10.72
C LEU A 18 0.44 -1.22 -12.02
N ARG A 19 1.08 -0.35 -12.83
CA ARG A 19 0.58 0.03 -14.15
C ARG A 19 0.25 -1.19 -15.01
N LYS A 20 1.16 -2.18 -15.08
CA LYS A 20 0.95 -3.42 -15.84
C LYS A 20 -0.24 -4.24 -15.32
N LEU A 21 -0.43 -4.30 -14.01
CA LEU A 21 -1.55 -5.02 -13.39
C LEU A 21 -2.88 -4.33 -13.67
N LEU A 22 -2.97 -3.02 -13.46
CA LEU A 22 -4.19 -2.24 -13.68
C LEU A 22 -4.51 -2.06 -15.17
N GLY A 23 -3.49 -1.96 -16.01
CA GLY A 23 -3.62 -1.84 -17.45
C GLY A 23 -4.07 -3.14 -18.15
N LYS A 24 -4.11 -4.28 -17.44
CA LYS A 24 -4.54 -5.55 -18.01
C LYS A 24 -6.01 -5.44 -18.49
N ASN A 25 -6.22 -5.74 -19.77
CA ASN A 25 -7.52 -5.65 -20.46
C ASN A 25 -8.03 -4.20 -20.71
N LEU A 26 -7.22 -3.17 -20.51
CA LEU A 26 -7.46 -1.84 -21.04
C LEU A 26 -6.91 -1.76 -22.47
N SER A 27 -7.71 -1.22 -23.40
CA SER A 27 -7.33 -1.16 -24.81
C SER A 27 -7.32 0.26 -25.37
N LYS A 28 -8.10 1.16 -24.78
CA LYS A 28 -8.25 2.57 -25.23
C LYS A 28 -7.82 3.58 -24.18
N ALA A 29 -7.68 3.15 -22.92
CA ALA A 29 -7.33 4.02 -21.81
C ALA A 29 -5.90 4.55 -21.91
N ILE A 30 -5.70 5.80 -21.50
CA ILE A 30 -4.37 6.29 -21.15
C ILE A 30 -3.90 5.50 -19.94
N CYS A 31 -2.72 4.84 -20.04
CA CYS A 31 -2.22 4.01 -18.94
C CYS A 31 -0.70 4.02 -18.90
N PHE A 32 -0.11 4.77 -17.98
CA PHE A 32 1.35 4.85 -17.82
C PHE A 32 1.77 4.97 -16.35
N SER A 33 3.09 4.85 -16.10
CA SER A 33 3.67 5.06 -14.78
C SER A 33 4.65 6.24 -14.79
N SER A 34 4.74 6.98 -13.68
CA SER A 34 5.77 8.02 -13.52
C SER A 34 7.18 7.43 -13.52
N GLU A 35 7.36 6.21 -12.99
CA GLU A 35 8.63 5.47 -13.02
C GLU A 35 9.19 5.26 -14.45
N LYS A 36 8.33 5.16 -15.44
CA LYS A 36 8.68 4.92 -16.85
C LYS A 36 8.02 5.95 -17.80
N ALA A 37 7.83 7.18 -17.32
CA ALA A 37 7.20 8.23 -18.11
C ALA A 37 7.96 8.55 -19.40
N ASP A 38 9.29 8.38 -19.41
CA ASP A 38 10.16 8.53 -20.58
C ASP A 38 9.95 7.45 -21.66
N LYS A 39 9.33 6.33 -21.31
CA LYS A 39 9.05 5.20 -22.21
C LYS A 39 7.59 5.16 -22.70
N ALA A 40 6.76 6.09 -22.20
CA ALA A 40 5.35 6.13 -22.62
C ALA A 40 5.23 6.41 -24.12
N ASN A 41 4.38 5.64 -24.79
CA ASN A 41 4.17 5.71 -26.23
C ASN A 41 2.70 5.47 -26.60
N LEU A 42 2.27 5.95 -27.75
CA LEU A 42 0.88 5.85 -28.21
C LEU A 42 0.38 4.40 -28.34
N LYS A 43 1.25 3.47 -28.73
CA LYS A 43 0.88 2.08 -28.95
C LYS A 43 0.48 1.39 -27.65
N ASP A 44 1.30 1.52 -26.61
CA ASP A 44 1.18 0.75 -25.38
C ASP A 44 0.49 1.52 -24.26
N ASN A 45 0.58 2.86 -24.29
CA ASN A 45 0.13 3.72 -23.19
C ASN A 45 -0.99 4.70 -23.61
N ARG A 46 -1.30 4.82 -24.91
CA ARG A 46 -2.23 5.80 -25.49
C ARG A 46 -1.86 7.26 -25.19
N ILE A 47 -0.61 7.49 -24.87
CA ILE A 47 -0.01 8.80 -24.64
C ILE A 47 1.47 8.74 -24.95
N GLU A 48 2.04 9.83 -25.43
CA GLU A 48 3.48 9.99 -25.67
C GLU A 48 3.96 11.36 -25.21
N ASN A 49 5.29 11.56 -25.21
CA ASN A 49 5.93 12.82 -24.82
C ASN A 49 5.47 13.33 -23.43
N VAL A 50 5.33 12.40 -22.47
CA VAL A 50 4.77 12.71 -21.16
C VAL A 50 5.65 13.67 -20.37
N LEU A 51 6.99 13.59 -20.51
CA LEU A 51 7.90 14.53 -19.85
C LEU A 51 7.69 15.97 -20.35
N ASP A 52 7.52 16.14 -21.66
CA ASP A 52 7.25 17.45 -22.27
C ASP A 52 5.86 17.98 -21.88
N LEU A 53 4.86 17.07 -21.81
CA LEU A 53 3.51 17.40 -21.35
C LEU A 53 3.52 17.95 -19.94
N VAL A 54 4.20 17.28 -19.02
CA VAL A 54 4.26 17.61 -17.60
C VAL A 54 5.26 18.73 -17.31
N LYS A 55 6.25 18.93 -18.19
CA LYS A 55 7.36 19.88 -18.04
C LYS A 55 8.18 19.63 -16.76
N LYS A 56 8.34 18.37 -16.43
CA LYS A 56 9.17 17.90 -15.31
C LYS A 56 10.14 16.83 -15.81
N PRO A 57 11.34 16.72 -15.21
CA PRO A 57 12.26 15.63 -15.50
C PRO A 57 11.66 14.28 -15.09
N LEU A 58 12.24 13.19 -15.60
CA LEU A 58 11.89 11.84 -15.11
C LEU A 58 12.21 11.78 -13.60
N PRO A 59 11.21 11.46 -12.75
CA PRO A 59 11.44 11.44 -11.32
C PRO A 59 12.26 10.22 -10.89
N GLU A 60 13.04 10.38 -9.83
CA GLU A 60 13.71 9.27 -9.19
C GLU A 60 12.70 8.35 -8.50
N VAL A 61 12.96 7.04 -8.55
CA VAL A 61 12.04 6.01 -8.04
C VAL A 61 11.81 6.13 -6.52
N TYR A 62 12.82 6.60 -5.79
CA TYR A 62 12.78 6.77 -4.33
C TYR A 62 12.77 8.25 -3.95
N SER A 63 11.77 8.97 -4.44
CA SER A 63 11.56 10.39 -4.15
C SER A 63 10.07 10.73 -4.03
N SER A 64 9.76 11.87 -3.40
CA SER A 64 8.42 12.46 -3.40
C SER A 64 7.94 12.81 -4.80
N ASP A 65 8.89 13.15 -5.68
CA ASP A 65 8.64 13.60 -7.05
C ASP A 65 7.97 12.52 -7.89
N LEU A 66 8.21 11.22 -7.54
CA LEU A 66 7.54 10.10 -8.20
C LEU A 66 6.02 10.19 -8.07
N SER A 67 5.53 10.56 -6.88
CA SER A 67 4.11 10.77 -6.61
C SER A 67 3.60 12.12 -7.12
N GLU A 68 4.40 13.19 -6.98
CA GLU A 68 4.06 14.50 -7.51
C GLU A 68 3.83 14.47 -9.03
N PHE A 69 4.67 13.76 -9.76
CA PHE A 69 4.57 13.63 -11.22
C PHE A 69 3.20 13.08 -11.68
N ILE A 70 2.60 12.17 -10.91
CA ILE A 70 1.28 11.61 -11.20
C ILE A 70 0.22 12.71 -11.21
N PHE A 71 0.19 13.53 -10.18
CA PHE A 71 -0.78 14.61 -10.05
C PHE A 71 -0.55 15.71 -11.09
N ALA A 72 0.72 16.06 -11.34
CA ALA A 72 1.08 17.03 -12.38
C ALA A 72 0.61 16.54 -13.76
N ALA A 73 0.83 15.27 -14.08
CA ALA A 73 0.36 14.67 -15.32
C ALA A 73 -1.18 14.66 -15.42
N ALA A 74 -1.85 14.32 -14.31
CA ALA A 74 -3.32 14.35 -14.26
C ALA A 74 -3.89 15.72 -14.62
N VAL A 75 -3.35 16.79 -14.02
CA VAL A 75 -3.76 18.17 -14.32
C VAL A 75 -3.56 18.51 -15.79
N GLU A 76 -2.40 18.18 -16.38
CA GLU A 76 -2.12 18.50 -17.78
C GLU A 76 -2.96 17.69 -18.78
N ILE A 77 -3.30 16.43 -18.44
CA ILE A 77 -4.18 15.60 -19.26
C ILE A 77 -5.61 16.16 -19.24
N ILE A 78 -6.16 16.48 -18.06
CA ILE A 78 -7.51 17.02 -17.92
C ILE A 78 -7.68 18.36 -18.69
N LYS A 79 -6.65 19.19 -18.73
CA LYS A 79 -6.67 20.43 -19.54
C LYS A 79 -6.76 20.19 -21.04
N LYS A 80 -6.27 19.04 -21.52
CA LYS A 80 -6.21 18.72 -22.96
C LYS A 80 -7.32 17.81 -23.44
N GLU A 81 -7.79 16.93 -22.56
CA GLU A 81 -8.76 15.90 -22.92
C GLU A 81 -9.84 15.75 -21.86
N LYS A 82 -11.07 15.52 -22.31
CA LYS A 82 -12.14 15.11 -21.41
C LYS A 82 -11.91 13.65 -20.99
N ILE A 83 -11.63 13.43 -19.72
CA ILE A 83 -11.53 12.10 -19.11
C ILE A 83 -12.75 11.92 -18.20
N ASP A 84 -13.47 10.80 -18.34
CA ASP A 84 -14.65 10.50 -17.52
C ASP A 84 -14.28 9.84 -16.19
N LEU A 85 -13.18 9.05 -16.16
CA LEU A 85 -12.67 8.43 -14.95
C LEU A 85 -11.14 8.41 -14.96
N MET A 86 -10.52 8.95 -13.91
CA MET A 86 -9.07 8.94 -13.74
C MET A 86 -8.70 8.23 -12.43
N TYR A 87 -7.84 7.23 -12.51
CA TYR A 87 -7.27 6.53 -11.35
C TYR A 87 -5.82 6.94 -11.16
N LEU A 88 -5.52 7.52 -10.00
CA LEU A 88 -4.19 7.99 -9.63
C LEU A 88 -3.68 7.16 -8.44
N SER A 89 -2.49 6.58 -8.56
CA SER A 89 -1.90 5.77 -7.50
C SER A 89 -0.47 6.21 -7.20
N THR A 90 -0.27 6.73 -6.02
CA THR A 90 1.02 7.16 -5.48
C THR A 90 1.80 6.00 -4.85
N THR A 91 2.95 6.30 -4.23
CA THR A 91 3.64 5.41 -3.30
C THR A 91 3.55 5.98 -1.89
N ASP A 92 3.78 5.14 -0.93
CA ASP A 92 3.88 5.43 0.51
C ASP A 92 5.32 5.72 0.96
N PHE A 93 6.20 6.08 0.03
CA PHE A 93 7.62 6.37 0.30
C PHE A 93 7.80 7.40 1.44
N ILE A 94 7.04 8.49 1.39
CA ILE A 94 7.12 9.53 2.42
C ILE A 94 6.62 9.03 3.77
N GLN A 95 5.55 8.22 3.80
CA GLN A 95 4.98 7.67 5.01
C GLN A 95 5.93 6.70 5.71
N HIS A 96 6.79 6.00 4.95
CA HIS A 96 7.89 5.21 5.52
C HIS A 96 9.02 6.07 6.10
N LYS A 97 9.23 7.28 5.59
CA LYS A 97 10.31 8.18 6.00
C LYS A 97 9.94 9.12 7.15
N ALA A 98 8.70 9.59 7.17
CA ALA A 98 8.28 10.66 8.06
C ALA A 98 6.89 10.41 8.66
N ALA A 99 6.72 10.75 9.94
CA ALA A 99 5.43 10.71 10.62
C ALA A 99 4.58 11.94 10.27
N PRO A 100 3.24 11.85 10.38
CA PRO A 100 2.39 13.03 10.37
C PRO A 100 2.86 14.06 11.41
N GLY A 101 2.98 15.32 10.98
CA GLY A 101 3.56 16.41 11.80
C GLY A 101 5.01 16.72 11.47
N ASP A 102 5.78 15.78 10.96
CA ASP A 102 7.13 16.03 10.46
C ASP A 102 7.09 16.90 9.18
N LYS A 103 8.09 17.76 9.02
CA LYS A 103 8.16 18.69 7.88
C LYS A 103 8.02 17.96 6.53
N MET A 104 8.74 16.86 6.33
CA MET A 104 8.71 16.10 5.08
C MET A 104 7.31 15.55 4.78
N ALA A 105 6.62 15.02 5.78
CA ALA A 105 5.24 14.52 5.63
C ALA A 105 4.27 15.67 5.33
N ASN A 106 4.38 16.78 6.06
CA ASN A 106 3.53 17.95 5.88
C ASN A 106 3.73 18.59 4.50
N ASP A 107 4.98 18.72 4.04
CA ASP A 107 5.31 19.23 2.70
C ASP A 107 4.66 18.34 1.61
N PHE A 108 4.73 17.01 1.77
CA PHE A 108 4.10 16.06 0.85
C PHE A 108 2.58 16.20 0.83
N TYR A 109 1.93 16.26 1.99
CA TYR A 109 0.47 16.42 2.06
C TYR A 109 0.03 17.78 1.50
N HIS A 110 0.79 18.84 1.75
CA HIS A 110 0.52 20.16 1.16
C HIS A 110 0.65 20.14 -0.38
N MET A 111 1.65 19.44 -0.90
CA MET A 111 1.80 19.24 -2.35
C MET A 111 0.59 18.50 -2.94
N VAL A 112 0.16 17.38 -2.30
CA VAL A 112 -1.02 16.61 -2.73
C VAL A 112 -2.27 17.49 -2.73
N ASP A 113 -2.54 18.21 -1.63
CA ASP A 113 -3.67 19.11 -1.48
C ASP A 113 -3.70 20.17 -2.58
N GLY A 114 -2.54 20.79 -2.87
CA GLY A 114 -2.43 21.77 -3.95
C GLY A 114 -2.75 21.22 -5.35
N TYR A 115 -2.46 19.95 -5.62
CA TYR A 115 -2.85 19.32 -6.90
C TYR A 115 -4.32 18.90 -6.92
N LEU A 116 -4.84 18.40 -5.81
CA LEU A 116 -6.27 18.07 -5.69
C LEU A 116 -7.12 19.31 -5.87
N SER A 117 -6.73 20.46 -5.30
CA SER A 117 -7.38 21.74 -5.52
C SER A 117 -7.40 22.13 -7.02
N LYS A 118 -6.28 22.01 -7.72
CA LYS A 118 -6.22 22.28 -9.18
C LYS A 118 -7.15 21.37 -9.98
N LEU A 119 -7.24 20.10 -9.65
CA LEU A 119 -8.13 19.16 -10.31
C LEU A 119 -9.60 19.50 -10.01
N TYR A 120 -9.92 19.88 -8.77
CA TYR A 120 -11.25 20.34 -8.38
C TYR A 120 -11.66 21.60 -9.14
N ASP A 121 -10.78 22.59 -9.26
CA ASP A 121 -11.00 23.82 -10.01
C ASP A 121 -11.20 23.57 -11.53
N LEU A 122 -10.65 22.47 -12.04
CA LEU A 122 -10.89 21.99 -13.42
C LEU A 122 -12.21 21.22 -13.58
N GLY A 123 -13.03 21.13 -12.52
CA GLY A 123 -14.33 20.48 -12.52
C GLY A 123 -14.28 18.97 -12.25
N CYS A 124 -13.17 18.46 -11.75
CA CYS A 124 -13.09 17.05 -11.35
C CYS A 124 -13.73 16.83 -9.98
N GLU A 125 -14.49 15.77 -9.85
CA GLU A 125 -14.85 15.24 -8.54
C GLU A 125 -13.70 14.42 -7.98
N ILE A 126 -13.34 14.68 -6.73
CA ILE A 126 -12.20 14.03 -6.06
C ILE A 126 -12.72 12.99 -5.08
N SER A 127 -12.25 11.77 -5.22
CA SER A 127 -12.43 10.71 -4.25
C SER A 127 -11.06 10.16 -3.88
N PHE A 128 -10.73 10.16 -2.59
CA PHE A 128 -9.40 9.85 -2.08
C PHE A 128 -9.48 8.85 -0.93
N THR A 129 -8.62 7.84 -0.97
CA THR A 129 -8.45 6.85 0.11
C THR A 129 -7.04 6.29 0.10
N ALA A 130 -6.71 5.48 1.11
CA ALA A 130 -5.48 4.71 1.17
C ALA A 130 -5.78 3.20 1.21
N ASP A 131 -4.79 2.38 0.93
CA ASP A 131 -4.87 0.91 1.05
C ASP A 131 -4.57 0.44 2.48
N HIS A 132 -3.72 1.17 3.22
CA HIS A 132 -3.39 0.93 4.63
C HIS A 132 -2.92 2.22 5.30
N GLY A 133 -2.86 2.18 6.64
CA GLY A 133 -2.19 3.17 7.47
C GLY A 133 -0.69 2.86 7.62
N MET A 134 -0.01 3.61 8.52
CA MET A 134 1.43 3.47 8.77
C MET A 134 1.73 3.76 10.24
N LYS A 135 2.56 2.91 10.88
CA LYS A 135 2.94 3.09 12.29
C LYS A 135 4.46 3.04 12.47
N GLY A 136 4.96 3.82 13.45
CA GLY A 136 6.35 3.77 13.88
C GLY A 136 6.65 2.53 14.70
N LYS A 137 7.81 1.90 14.46
CA LYS A 137 8.28 0.69 15.15
C LYS A 137 9.58 0.96 15.94
N THR A 138 9.93 2.22 16.10
CA THR A 138 11.11 2.69 16.83
C THR A 138 10.67 3.35 18.14
N ASN A 139 11.30 2.98 19.23
CA ASN A 139 11.09 3.58 20.54
C ASN A 139 11.73 4.98 20.62
N LYS A 140 11.38 5.74 21.67
CA LYS A 140 11.95 7.09 21.89
C LYS A 140 13.45 7.11 22.09
N ASP A 141 14.03 6.02 22.58
CA ASP A 141 15.47 5.85 22.76
C ASP A 141 16.22 5.37 21.49
N GLY A 142 15.49 5.22 20.38
CA GLY A 142 16.04 4.76 19.10
C GLY A 142 16.06 3.24 18.94
N SER A 143 15.74 2.45 19.97
CA SER A 143 15.65 1.00 19.86
C SER A 143 14.47 0.57 18.99
N LEU A 144 14.65 -0.55 18.26
CA LEU A 144 13.63 -1.09 17.36
C LEU A 144 12.82 -2.18 18.06
N ASN A 145 11.52 -2.19 17.81
CA ASN A 145 10.62 -3.25 18.27
C ASN A 145 10.47 -4.29 17.15
N LEU A 146 11.31 -5.31 17.16
CA LEU A 146 11.35 -6.34 16.11
C LEU A 146 11.12 -7.73 16.68
N ILE A 147 10.45 -8.56 15.88
CA ILE A 147 10.28 -10.00 16.10
C ILE A 147 10.84 -10.72 14.86
N TYR A 148 11.87 -11.54 15.03
CA TYR A 148 12.40 -12.38 13.96
C TYR A 148 11.71 -13.75 14.02
N MET A 149 10.54 -13.83 13.39
CA MET A 149 9.59 -14.93 13.59
C MET A 149 10.15 -16.29 13.17
N GLN A 150 10.99 -16.36 12.14
CA GLN A 150 11.63 -17.63 11.75
C GLN A 150 12.64 -18.10 12.81
N ASP A 151 13.41 -17.17 13.39
CA ASP A 151 14.37 -17.53 14.44
C ASP A 151 13.65 -18.03 15.70
N GLU A 152 12.52 -17.39 16.05
CA GLU A 152 11.67 -17.80 17.17
C GLU A 152 11.15 -19.24 17.02
N VAL A 153 10.56 -19.54 15.85
CA VAL A 153 10.01 -20.89 15.61
C VAL A 153 11.11 -21.93 15.41
N ASP A 154 12.22 -21.59 14.76
CA ASP A 154 13.38 -22.50 14.59
C ASP A 154 14.01 -22.87 15.94
N LYS A 155 14.12 -21.91 16.87
CA LYS A 155 14.64 -22.13 18.24
C LYS A 155 13.76 -23.08 19.03
N LYS A 156 12.43 -22.99 18.88
CA LYS A 156 11.49 -23.79 19.67
C LYS A 156 11.20 -25.17 19.08
N PHE A 157 11.01 -25.25 17.75
CA PHE A 157 10.51 -26.45 17.07
C PHE A 157 11.56 -27.14 16.19
N GLY A 158 12.74 -26.52 16.03
CA GLY A 158 13.79 -27.00 15.14
C GLY A 158 13.69 -26.41 13.73
N LYS A 159 14.82 -26.41 13.02
CA LYS A 159 14.89 -25.94 11.63
C LYS A 159 14.01 -26.78 10.73
N ASP A 160 13.41 -26.13 9.74
CA ASP A 160 12.56 -26.74 8.71
C ASP A 160 11.20 -27.31 9.19
N GLU A 161 10.84 -27.17 10.48
CA GLU A 161 9.50 -27.52 10.94
C GLU A 161 8.47 -26.46 10.54
N CYS A 162 8.86 -25.18 10.59
CA CYS A 162 8.03 -24.05 10.19
C CYS A 162 8.71 -23.24 9.10
N ASN A 163 7.93 -22.78 8.10
CA ASN A 163 8.41 -21.82 7.10
C ASN A 163 7.61 -20.54 7.22
N VAL A 164 8.29 -19.47 7.63
CA VAL A 164 7.71 -18.12 7.76
C VAL A 164 7.83 -17.38 6.44
N VAL A 165 6.71 -16.84 5.99
CA VAL A 165 6.62 -15.99 4.79
C VAL A 165 6.21 -14.59 5.22
N CYS A 166 7.14 -13.64 5.06
CA CYS A 166 6.87 -12.22 5.19
C CYS A 166 6.17 -11.74 3.90
N THR A 167 4.95 -11.27 4.01
CA THR A 167 4.12 -10.92 2.86
C THR A 167 4.28 -9.46 2.43
N ILE A 168 4.72 -8.61 3.36
CA ILE A 168 4.99 -7.21 3.10
C ILE A 168 6.41 -7.09 2.56
N THR A 169 6.56 -6.66 1.31
CA THR A 169 7.86 -6.38 0.69
C THR A 169 7.97 -4.89 0.48
N ASP A 170 8.74 -4.25 1.35
CA ASP A 170 8.93 -2.81 1.31
C ASP A 170 10.30 -2.48 0.68
N PRO A 171 10.32 -1.95 -0.55
CA PRO A 171 11.56 -1.59 -1.22
C PRO A 171 12.24 -0.34 -0.63
N TYR A 172 11.57 0.40 0.25
CA TYR A 172 12.08 1.63 0.85
C TYR A 172 12.87 1.38 2.13
N VAL A 173 12.81 0.18 2.67
CA VAL A 173 13.62 -0.23 3.82
C VAL A 173 14.93 -0.85 3.30
N VAL A 174 16.06 -0.30 3.77
CA VAL A 174 17.39 -0.69 3.27
C VAL A 174 17.86 -1.97 3.96
N HIS A 175 17.27 -3.11 3.60
CA HIS A 175 17.69 -4.44 4.06
C HIS A 175 17.14 -5.51 3.09
N HIS A 176 17.72 -6.69 3.11
CA HIS A 176 17.14 -7.85 2.43
C HIS A 176 16.02 -8.44 3.28
N GLY A 177 14.88 -8.68 2.66
CA GLY A 177 13.67 -9.10 3.35
C GLY A 177 12.79 -7.91 3.71
N SER A 178 11.63 -8.20 4.28
CA SER A 178 10.63 -7.18 4.60
C SER A 178 10.29 -7.20 6.08
N PHE A 179 10.25 -6.02 6.67
CA PHE A 179 9.58 -5.80 7.93
C PHE A 179 8.13 -5.39 7.67
N GLY A 180 7.21 -6.08 8.30
CA GLY A 180 5.80 -5.73 8.26
C GLY A 180 5.15 -6.07 9.58
N SER A 181 3.84 -5.91 9.68
CA SER A 181 3.09 -6.31 10.88
C SER A 181 2.26 -7.59 10.65
N PHE A 182 2.54 -8.32 9.56
CA PHE A 182 1.82 -9.53 9.17
C PHE A 182 2.76 -10.58 8.57
N VAL A 183 2.65 -11.82 9.02
CA VAL A 183 3.30 -12.98 8.40
C VAL A 183 2.36 -14.16 8.33
N THR A 184 2.63 -15.06 7.39
CA THR A 184 1.98 -16.37 7.32
C THR A 184 3.01 -17.48 7.52
N ILE A 185 2.61 -18.57 8.17
CA ILE A 185 3.49 -19.68 8.53
C ILE A 185 2.92 -20.98 7.99
N TYR A 186 3.78 -21.74 7.34
CA TYR A 186 3.51 -23.11 6.90
C TYR A 186 4.20 -24.06 7.88
N VAL A 187 3.43 -24.96 8.49
CA VAL A 187 3.91 -25.97 9.44
C VAL A 187 4.03 -27.31 8.72
N LYS A 188 5.19 -27.96 8.84
CA LYS A 188 5.46 -29.24 8.16
C LYS A 188 4.60 -30.36 8.72
N ASP A 189 4.67 -30.59 10.03
CA ASP A 189 3.81 -31.54 10.75
C ASP A 189 2.52 -30.83 11.18
N LYS A 190 1.43 -31.08 10.46
CA LYS A 190 0.13 -30.44 10.70
C LYS A 190 -0.45 -30.73 12.09
N SER A 191 -0.03 -31.79 12.75
CA SER A 191 -0.47 -32.10 14.11
C SER A 191 0.05 -31.09 15.14
N LYS A 192 1.13 -30.39 14.84
CA LYS A 192 1.77 -29.38 15.71
C LYS A 192 1.19 -27.98 15.56
N ILE A 193 0.27 -27.72 14.65
CA ILE A 193 -0.25 -26.36 14.39
C ILE A 193 -0.71 -25.68 15.68
N ASN A 194 -1.47 -26.38 16.52
CA ASN A 194 -1.97 -25.79 17.78
C ASN A 194 -0.84 -25.51 18.79
N GLU A 195 0.20 -26.36 18.82
CA GLU A 195 1.38 -26.14 19.67
C GLU A 195 2.15 -24.88 19.21
N VAL A 196 2.35 -24.74 17.90
CA VAL A 196 3.01 -23.57 17.29
C VAL A 196 2.19 -22.31 17.58
N ILE A 197 0.87 -22.33 17.40
CA ILE A 197 -0.02 -21.21 17.74
C ILE A 197 0.12 -20.80 19.19
N ASN A 198 0.10 -21.77 20.12
CA ASN A 198 0.20 -21.49 21.56
C ASN A 198 1.54 -20.88 21.93
N TYR A 199 2.63 -21.35 21.32
CA TYR A 199 3.96 -20.77 21.53
C TYR A 199 4.04 -19.34 21.03
N ILE A 200 3.61 -19.08 19.78
CA ILE A 200 3.71 -17.74 19.18
C ILE A 200 2.87 -16.71 19.96
N LYS A 201 1.74 -17.11 20.55
CA LYS A 201 0.95 -16.23 21.43
C LYS A 201 1.70 -15.74 22.67
N THR A 202 2.78 -16.40 23.08
CA THR A 202 3.61 -15.97 24.21
C THR A 202 4.68 -14.95 23.85
N ILE A 203 4.92 -14.72 22.56
CA ILE A 203 5.96 -13.79 22.07
C ILE A 203 5.49 -12.36 22.28
N ASN A 204 6.33 -11.58 22.97
CA ASN A 204 6.03 -10.16 23.18
C ASN A 204 5.91 -9.40 21.85
N GLY A 205 4.90 -8.55 21.74
CA GLY A 205 4.64 -7.78 20.52
C GLY A 205 3.70 -8.47 19.51
N VAL A 206 3.41 -9.76 19.68
CA VAL A 206 2.38 -10.45 18.92
C VAL A 206 1.00 -10.01 19.39
N GLU A 207 0.11 -9.65 18.46
CA GLU A 207 -1.27 -9.22 18.75
C GLU A 207 -2.28 -10.33 18.47
N MET A 208 -2.16 -10.97 17.29
CA MET A 208 -3.10 -12.01 16.88
C MET A 208 -2.35 -13.20 16.29
N VAL A 209 -2.77 -14.41 16.70
CA VAL A 209 -2.33 -15.67 16.09
C VAL A 209 -3.57 -16.51 15.86
N ILE A 210 -3.84 -16.82 14.59
CA ILE A 210 -5.02 -17.58 14.18
C ILE A 210 -4.64 -18.64 13.14
N ASN A 211 -5.43 -19.72 13.09
CA ASN A 211 -5.27 -20.75 12.08
C ASN A 211 -5.82 -20.31 10.72
N LYS A 212 -5.64 -21.14 9.71
CA LYS A 212 -6.04 -20.92 8.33
C LYS A 212 -7.54 -20.61 8.20
N GLU A 213 -8.39 -21.42 8.82
CA GLU A 213 -9.85 -21.31 8.73
C GLU A 213 -10.34 -20.00 9.33
N GLU A 214 -9.79 -19.62 10.49
CA GLU A 214 -10.11 -18.33 11.12
C GLU A 214 -9.62 -17.15 10.27
N SER A 215 -8.44 -17.27 9.64
CA SER A 215 -7.89 -16.24 8.77
C SER A 215 -8.80 -16.00 7.54
N ILE A 216 -9.27 -17.06 6.90
CA ILE A 216 -10.21 -16.96 5.78
C ILE A 216 -11.49 -16.26 6.23
N LYS A 217 -12.03 -16.63 7.39
CA LYS A 217 -13.27 -16.07 7.91
C LYS A 217 -13.13 -14.61 8.38
N LYS A 218 -12.12 -14.32 9.19
CA LYS A 218 -11.95 -12.99 9.86
C LYS A 218 -11.29 -11.96 8.94
N LEU A 219 -10.23 -12.37 8.21
CA LEU A 219 -9.38 -11.48 7.41
C LEU A 219 -9.68 -11.56 5.91
N LYS A 220 -10.63 -12.43 5.51
CA LYS A 220 -11.00 -12.64 4.09
C LYS A 220 -9.82 -13.05 3.21
N GLN A 221 -8.85 -13.77 3.79
CA GLN A 221 -7.67 -14.22 3.06
C GLN A 221 -8.02 -15.34 2.06
N PRO A 222 -7.33 -15.40 0.90
CA PRO A 222 -7.60 -16.41 -0.10
C PRO A 222 -7.16 -17.80 0.38
N GLN A 223 -8.07 -18.76 0.37
CA GLN A 223 -7.87 -20.11 0.88
C GLN A 223 -6.70 -20.85 0.22
N ASP A 224 -6.47 -20.61 -1.05
CA ASP A 224 -5.44 -21.27 -1.86
C ASP A 224 -4.03 -20.71 -1.66
N ARG A 225 -3.89 -19.56 -0.98
CA ARG A 225 -2.62 -18.83 -0.89
C ARG A 225 -2.19 -18.42 0.52
N ILE A 226 -3.01 -18.72 1.52
CA ILE A 226 -2.66 -18.43 2.93
C ILE A 226 -2.03 -19.66 3.58
N GLY A 227 -1.08 -19.46 4.50
CA GLY A 227 -0.44 -20.51 5.26
C GLY A 227 -1.35 -21.13 6.32
N ASP A 228 -0.79 -22.06 7.09
CA ASP A 228 -1.51 -22.77 8.16
C ASP A 228 -1.83 -21.86 9.35
N ILE A 229 -0.94 -20.87 9.60
CA ILE A 229 -1.07 -19.92 10.70
C ILE A 229 -0.85 -18.51 10.15
N VAL A 230 -1.62 -17.56 10.64
CA VAL A 230 -1.46 -16.12 10.40
C VAL A 230 -1.09 -15.46 11.72
N VAL A 231 -0.10 -14.59 11.68
CA VAL A 231 0.38 -13.81 12.83
C VAL A 231 0.38 -12.34 12.48
N THR A 232 -0.16 -11.50 13.37
CA THR A 232 0.04 -10.05 13.31
C THR A 232 0.76 -9.57 14.57
N SER A 233 1.61 -8.56 14.41
CA SER A 233 2.14 -7.80 15.54
C SER A 233 1.21 -6.65 15.93
N ASN A 234 1.35 -6.18 17.16
CA ASN A 234 0.69 -4.96 17.57
C ASN A 234 1.30 -3.73 16.87
N GLU A 235 0.67 -2.58 17.02
CA GLU A 235 1.06 -1.34 16.31
C GLU A 235 2.50 -0.88 16.56
N LYS A 236 3.14 -1.32 17.66
CA LYS A 236 4.50 -0.90 18.04
C LYS A 236 5.59 -1.82 17.47
N PHE A 237 5.27 -3.05 17.10
CA PHE A 237 6.22 -4.05 16.64
C PHE A 237 6.16 -4.30 15.15
N ALA A 238 7.30 -4.67 14.58
CA ALA A 238 7.37 -5.24 13.24
C ALA A 238 7.89 -6.68 13.30
N ILE A 239 7.51 -7.48 12.32
CA ILE A 239 7.94 -8.86 12.16
C ILE A 239 8.85 -8.96 10.94
N GLY A 240 10.07 -9.47 11.15
CA GLY A 240 11.00 -9.89 10.12
C GLY A 240 11.12 -11.41 10.06
N LYS A 241 11.85 -11.93 9.07
CA LYS A 241 12.04 -13.37 8.90
C LYS A 241 13.13 -13.87 9.86
N LYS A 242 14.39 -13.57 9.60
CA LYS A 242 15.56 -13.90 10.42
C LYS A 242 16.37 -12.65 10.68
N GLU A 243 17.03 -12.56 11.81
CA GLU A 243 17.92 -11.44 12.12
C GLU A 243 19.02 -11.29 11.07
N SER A 244 19.59 -12.41 10.62
CA SER A 244 20.63 -12.45 9.58
C SER A 244 20.20 -11.92 8.21
N ASP A 245 18.90 -11.82 7.95
CA ASP A 245 18.37 -11.33 6.67
C ASP A 245 18.30 -9.79 6.61
N HIS A 246 18.60 -9.09 7.72
CA HIS A 246 18.38 -7.66 7.87
C HIS A 246 19.65 -6.91 8.27
N ASP A 247 20.14 -6.04 7.39
CA ASP A 247 21.25 -5.11 7.70
C ASP A 247 20.69 -3.79 8.24
N LEU A 248 20.49 -3.74 9.56
CA LEU A 248 19.93 -2.56 10.22
C LEU A 248 20.89 -1.36 10.29
N THR A 249 22.20 -1.55 9.99
CA THR A 249 23.18 -0.46 10.01
C THR A 249 22.90 0.60 8.95
N LYS A 250 22.13 0.26 7.94
CA LYS A 250 21.73 1.15 6.86
C LYS A 250 20.42 1.91 7.14
N LEU A 251 19.75 1.60 8.22
CA LEU A 251 18.54 2.30 8.63
C LEU A 251 18.91 3.67 9.23
N LYS A 252 18.65 4.73 8.48
CA LYS A 252 19.02 6.12 8.87
C LYS A 252 17.89 6.86 9.55
N GLU A 253 16.65 6.47 9.29
CA GLU A 253 15.44 7.05 9.85
C GLU A 253 14.71 6.05 10.75
N PRO A 254 13.82 6.52 11.66
CA PRO A 254 12.98 5.63 12.46
C PRO A 254 12.20 4.65 11.57
N LEU A 255 12.23 3.38 11.92
CA LEU A 255 11.50 2.35 11.19
C LEU A 255 9.98 2.62 11.27
N ARG A 256 9.34 2.71 10.13
CA ARG A 256 7.89 2.81 9.97
C ARG A 256 7.43 1.76 8.97
N THR A 257 6.39 1.02 9.29
CA THR A 257 5.83 -0.02 8.42
C THR A 257 4.36 -0.27 8.72
N HIS A 258 3.78 -1.23 8.03
CA HIS A 258 2.34 -1.50 7.99
C HIS A 258 2.03 -3.01 7.90
N GLY A 259 0.75 -3.34 7.73
CA GLY A 259 0.25 -4.69 7.48
C GLY A 259 -0.46 -5.34 8.67
N GLY A 260 -0.44 -4.71 9.85
CA GLY A 260 -1.14 -5.19 11.04
C GLY A 260 -2.53 -4.58 11.23
N LEU A 261 -3.17 -4.96 12.32
CA LEU A 261 -4.50 -4.45 12.66
C LEU A 261 -4.45 -2.98 13.10
N GLY A 262 -3.31 -2.52 13.64
CA GLY A 262 -3.09 -1.12 14.00
C GLY A 262 -2.99 -0.14 12.83
N GLU A 263 -2.84 -0.64 11.59
CA GLU A 263 -2.72 0.14 10.36
C GLU A 263 -3.97 0.04 9.47
N THR A 264 -5.12 -0.37 10.03
CA THR A 264 -6.38 -0.53 9.27
C THR A 264 -7.19 0.76 9.12
N ASP A 265 -6.97 1.74 10.00
CA ASP A 265 -7.69 3.02 9.94
C ASP A 265 -7.08 3.90 8.85
N ILE A 266 -7.89 4.22 7.85
CA ILE A 266 -7.53 5.00 6.67
C ILE A 266 -8.56 6.08 6.38
N PRO A 267 -8.17 7.19 5.73
CA PRO A 267 -9.12 8.21 5.33
C PRO A 267 -10.00 7.76 4.16
N ILE A 268 -11.24 8.20 4.16
CA ILE A 268 -12.08 8.30 2.96
C ILE A 268 -12.50 9.75 2.82
N PHE A 269 -12.15 10.36 1.71
CA PHE A 269 -12.49 11.74 1.39
C PHE A 269 -13.21 11.79 0.04
N ILE A 270 -14.28 12.59 -0.03
CA ILE A 270 -15.02 12.87 -1.27
C ILE A 270 -15.30 14.35 -1.30
N SER A 271 -15.05 15.00 -2.45
CA SER A 271 -15.15 16.45 -2.60
C SER A 271 -16.61 16.97 -2.70
N ARG A 272 -17.58 16.09 -2.77
CA ARG A 272 -19.01 16.42 -2.81
C ARG A 272 -19.77 15.88 -1.59
N LYS A 273 -20.98 16.38 -1.37
CA LYS A 273 -21.86 15.85 -0.34
C LYS A 273 -22.32 14.44 -0.73
N ILE A 274 -22.16 13.50 0.21
CA ILE A 274 -22.65 12.13 0.05
C ILE A 274 -24.11 12.07 0.44
N ASP A 275 -24.92 11.29 -0.28
CA ASP A 275 -26.31 11.01 0.05
C ASP A 275 -26.41 10.35 1.44
N ASP A 276 -27.35 10.80 2.26
CA ASP A 276 -27.53 10.33 3.64
C ASP A 276 -27.92 8.85 3.71
N SER A 277 -28.47 8.26 2.65
CA SER A 277 -28.77 6.83 2.56
C SER A 277 -27.53 5.94 2.65
N TYR A 278 -26.35 6.48 2.30
CA TYR A 278 -25.09 5.72 2.42
C TYR A 278 -24.61 5.56 3.87
N LYS A 279 -24.95 6.50 4.76
CA LYS A 279 -24.55 6.49 6.16
C LYS A 279 -25.03 5.25 6.92
N SER A 280 -26.04 4.55 6.44
CA SER A 280 -26.59 3.32 7.02
C SER A 280 -25.76 2.05 6.74
N LYS A 281 -24.74 2.11 5.88
CA LYS A 281 -23.96 0.93 5.47
C LYS A 281 -22.92 0.44 6.51
N GLY A 282 -22.76 1.13 7.65
CA GLY A 282 -21.83 0.74 8.72
C GLY A 282 -20.39 1.13 8.45
N VAL A 283 -19.42 0.30 8.82
CA VAL A 283 -17.99 0.59 8.67
C VAL A 283 -17.58 0.51 7.20
N LEU A 284 -17.10 1.62 6.66
CA LEU A 284 -16.62 1.72 5.28
C LEU A 284 -15.26 1.04 5.11
N LYS A 285 -15.02 0.53 3.91
CA LYS A 285 -13.75 -0.03 3.46
C LYS A 285 -13.19 0.81 2.30
N ASN A 286 -11.89 0.72 2.04
CA ASN A 286 -11.25 1.47 0.96
C ASN A 286 -11.91 1.24 -0.41
N TYR A 287 -12.38 0.03 -0.69
CA TYR A 287 -13.05 -0.29 -1.97
C TYR A 287 -14.44 0.32 -2.10
N ASP A 288 -15.07 0.76 -1.01
CA ASP A 288 -16.36 1.47 -1.06
C ASP A 288 -16.24 2.85 -1.71
N ILE A 289 -15.00 3.36 -1.87
CA ILE A 289 -14.74 4.67 -2.50
C ILE A 289 -15.32 4.76 -3.91
N PHE A 290 -15.30 3.67 -4.69
CA PHE A 290 -15.87 3.65 -6.03
C PHE A 290 -17.39 3.73 -6.01
N ASP A 291 -18.03 3.00 -5.10
CA ASP A 291 -19.48 3.03 -4.93
C ASP A 291 -19.95 4.43 -4.47
N LEU A 292 -19.23 4.98 -3.49
CA LEU A 292 -19.45 6.35 -3.01
C LEU A 292 -19.32 7.38 -4.13
N ALA A 293 -18.23 7.32 -4.88
CA ALA A 293 -17.91 8.29 -5.92
C ALA A 293 -18.91 8.26 -7.11
N LEU A 294 -19.48 7.09 -7.40
CA LEU A 294 -20.26 6.90 -8.62
C LEU A 294 -21.78 6.90 -8.39
N ASN A 295 -22.23 6.48 -7.21
CA ASN A 295 -23.64 6.21 -6.98
C ASN A 295 -24.28 7.07 -5.88
N TYR A 296 -23.50 7.77 -5.05
CA TYR A 296 -24.01 8.46 -3.85
C TYR A 296 -23.57 9.92 -3.72
N GLY A 297 -23.22 10.53 -4.82
CA GLY A 297 -22.91 11.94 -4.85
C GLY A 297 -23.90 12.78 -5.60
#